data_d71805584638886c2bcaf8a877d560b6
#
_entry.id   d71805584638886c2bcaf8a877d560b6
#
_cell.length_a   1.000
_cell.length_b   1.000
_cell.length_c   1.000
_cell.angle_alpha   90.00
_cell.angle_beta   90.00
_cell.angle_gamma   90.00
#
_symmetry.space_group_name_H-M   'P 1'
#
loop_
_entity.id
_entity.type
_entity.pdbx_description
1 polymer ?
#
loop_
_entity_poly.entity_id
_entity_poly.type
_entity_poly.pdbx_seq_one_letter_code
_entity_poly.pdbx_strand_id
1 'polypeptide(L)'
;MKESFTAIDFETANYQSNSACQLGIAVVDNGQIISQKSWFIKPPTKIFTFSYLHGITYATVKDQPTFGDIWPQVKPYVTGEIVAAHNADFDLGVLTATLAHYRMYVPDFYVIDSLAVARRTWPHLKNHKLSTVAAHLNIELNHHEAASDAKACAEIILHAGQQHIEINRVINKSLPESMDLFGGIY
;
A
#
# COMPACT_ATOMS: atom_id res chain seq x y z
N MET A 1 -2.54 -24.03 1.16
CA MET A 1 -1.33 -23.19 0.97
C MET A 1 -1.17 -22.37 2.23
N LYS A 2 0.05 -22.24 2.73
CA LYS A 2 0.32 -21.36 3.86
C LYS A 2 0.18 -19.91 3.35
N GLU A 3 -0.65 -19.11 4.02
CA GLU A 3 -0.91 -17.73 3.62
C GLU A 3 0.30 -16.89 4.02
N SER A 4 1.08 -16.43 3.04
CA SER A 4 2.17 -15.50 3.24
C SER A 4 2.00 -14.35 2.24
N PHE A 5 1.93 -13.11 2.74
CA PHE A 5 1.76 -11.90 1.95
C PHE A 5 2.14 -10.65 2.75
N THR A 6 2.29 -9.53 2.09
CA THR A 6 2.50 -8.23 2.75
C THR A 6 1.30 -7.33 2.50
N ALA A 7 0.60 -6.92 3.55
CA ALA A 7 -0.40 -5.86 3.45
C ALA A 7 0.27 -4.49 3.51
N ILE A 8 -0.18 -3.56 2.68
CA ILE A 8 0.31 -2.18 2.62
C ILE A 8 -0.85 -1.20 2.73
N ASP A 9 -0.54 -0.01 3.22
CA ASP A 9 -1.44 1.14 3.24
C ASP A 9 -0.64 2.43 3.11
N PHE A 10 -1.12 3.36 2.27
CA PHE A 10 -0.49 4.66 2.05
C PHE A 10 -1.36 5.80 2.53
N GLU A 11 -0.75 6.74 3.28
CA GLU A 11 -1.31 8.06 3.46
C GLU A 11 -0.71 9.04 2.45
N THR A 12 -1.55 9.89 1.87
CA THR A 12 -1.13 10.90 0.88
C THR A 12 -1.37 12.31 1.37
N ALA A 13 -0.47 13.24 1.05
CA ALA A 13 -0.57 14.63 1.43
C ALA A 13 -1.77 15.34 0.77
N ASN A 14 -2.08 14.97 -0.47
CA ASN A 14 -3.13 15.57 -1.30
C ASN A 14 -3.57 14.62 -2.43
N TYR A 15 -4.36 15.11 -3.39
CA TYR A 15 -4.91 14.35 -4.52
C TYR A 15 -3.87 13.84 -5.55
N GLN A 16 -2.60 14.26 -5.45
CA GLN A 16 -1.53 13.76 -6.34
C GLN A 16 -1.09 12.37 -5.87
N SER A 17 -1.14 11.38 -6.73
CA SER A 17 -0.79 10.00 -6.38
C SER A 17 0.68 9.85 -5.94
N ASN A 18 1.60 10.74 -6.35
CA ASN A 18 3.00 10.73 -5.90
C ASN A 18 3.22 11.50 -4.58
N SER A 19 2.16 11.86 -3.86
CA SER A 19 2.23 12.65 -2.63
C SER A 19 2.25 11.79 -1.35
N ALA A 20 2.73 10.53 -1.43
CA ALA A 20 2.84 9.64 -0.28
C ALA A 20 3.57 10.31 0.88
N CYS A 21 2.94 10.38 2.06
CA CYS A 21 3.50 10.98 3.27
C CYS A 21 3.64 9.99 4.44
N GLN A 22 3.01 8.81 4.34
CA GLN A 22 3.26 7.66 5.20
C GLN A 22 3.04 6.37 4.42
N LEU A 23 3.78 5.33 4.75
CA LEU A 23 3.57 3.95 4.33
C LEU A 23 3.55 3.06 5.56
N GLY A 24 2.51 2.25 5.69
CA GLY A 24 2.43 1.16 6.64
C GLY A 24 2.52 -0.19 5.93
N ILE A 25 3.13 -1.16 6.57
CA ILE A 25 3.10 -2.56 6.14
C ILE A 25 2.83 -3.51 7.31
N ALA A 26 2.15 -4.61 7.00
CA ALA A 26 2.00 -5.76 7.89
C ALA A 26 2.39 -7.03 7.12
N VAL A 27 3.39 -7.74 7.63
CA VAL A 27 3.91 -8.96 6.99
C VAL A 27 3.21 -10.16 7.60
N VAL A 28 2.56 -10.95 6.75
CA VAL A 28 1.95 -12.22 7.12
C VAL A 28 2.84 -13.35 6.64
N ASP A 29 3.16 -14.27 7.52
CA ASP A 29 3.80 -15.53 7.18
C ASP A 29 3.10 -16.69 7.86
N ASN A 30 2.80 -17.73 7.07
CA ASN A 30 2.10 -18.94 7.54
C ASN A 30 0.76 -18.63 8.25
N GLY A 31 0.03 -17.62 7.82
CA GLY A 31 -1.28 -17.23 8.38
C GLY A 31 -1.17 -16.42 9.68
N GLN A 32 0.00 -15.90 10.00
CA GLN A 32 0.22 -15.07 11.19
C GLN A 32 0.91 -13.74 10.82
N ILE A 33 0.49 -12.65 11.42
CA ILE A 33 1.19 -11.37 11.29
C ILE A 33 2.46 -11.43 12.13
N ILE A 34 3.62 -11.45 11.46
CA ILE A 34 4.93 -11.60 12.08
C ILE A 34 5.68 -10.27 12.25
N SER A 35 5.28 -9.23 11.52
CA SER A 35 5.95 -7.92 11.58
C SER A 35 5.01 -6.81 11.11
N GLN A 36 5.14 -5.64 11.73
CA GLN A 36 4.54 -4.39 11.29
C GLN A 36 5.62 -3.32 11.21
N LYS A 37 5.55 -2.46 10.21
CA LYS A 37 6.48 -1.34 10.01
C LYS A 37 5.74 -0.14 9.48
N SER A 38 6.27 1.06 9.78
CA SER A 38 5.76 2.30 9.23
C SER A 38 6.92 3.25 8.94
N TRP A 39 6.76 4.06 7.90
CA TRP A 39 7.69 5.12 7.53
C TRP A 39 6.90 6.39 7.28
N PHE A 40 7.27 7.47 7.97
CA PHE A 40 6.94 8.79 7.49
C PHE A 40 7.80 9.13 6.28
N ILE A 41 7.20 9.77 5.29
CA ILE A 41 7.81 10.03 3.99
C ILE A 41 7.71 11.52 3.71
N LYS A 42 8.81 12.14 3.33
CA LYS A 42 8.79 13.50 2.79
C LYS A 42 8.32 13.46 1.34
N PRO A 43 7.09 13.92 1.05
CA PRO A 43 6.59 13.94 -0.32
C PRO A 43 7.20 15.09 -1.13
N PRO A 44 7.14 15.05 -2.48
CA PRO A 44 7.62 16.13 -3.35
C PRO A 44 6.73 17.39 -3.32
N THR A 45 5.87 17.53 -2.34
CA THR A 45 4.93 18.64 -2.17
C THR A 45 4.93 19.16 -0.74
N LYS A 46 4.62 20.46 -0.58
CA LYS A 46 4.37 21.08 0.73
C LYS A 46 2.86 21.27 0.99
N ILE A 47 2.00 20.93 0.03
CA ILE A 47 0.55 21.09 0.11
C ILE A 47 -0.04 19.81 0.73
N PHE A 48 -0.63 19.96 1.90
CA PHE A 48 -1.23 18.88 2.68
C PHE A 48 -2.74 19.12 2.82
N THR A 49 -3.50 18.68 1.82
CA THR A 49 -4.97 18.82 1.81
C THR A 49 -5.63 17.80 2.74
N PHE A 50 -5.02 16.63 2.94
CA PHE A 50 -5.61 15.52 3.70
C PHE A 50 -5.16 15.43 5.16
N SER A 51 -4.45 16.45 5.69
CA SER A 51 -4.06 16.49 7.11
C SER A 51 -5.24 16.33 8.08
N TYR A 52 -6.45 16.71 7.68
CA TYR A 52 -7.64 16.55 8.52
C TYR A 52 -8.08 15.08 8.68
N LEU A 53 -7.63 14.17 7.79
CA LEU A 53 -7.93 12.73 7.85
C LEU A 53 -6.93 12.00 8.77
N HIS A 54 -5.63 12.16 8.50
CA HIS A 54 -4.56 11.37 9.12
C HIS A 54 -3.67 12.18 10.08
N GLY A 55 -3.90 13.49 10.24
CA GLY A 55 -3.12 14.34 11.14
C GLY A 55 -1.71 14.70 10.68
N ILE A 56 -1.21 14.10 9.58
CA ILE A 56 0.13 14.36 9.07
C ILE A 56 0.16 15.71 8.36
N THR A 57 1.17 16.51 8.66
CA THR A 57 1.42 17.83 8.06
C THR A 57 2.79 17.89 7.44
N TYR A 58 3.09 18.93 6.67
CA TYR A 58 4.45 19.13 6.17
C TYR A 58 5.49 19.25 7.31
N ALA A 59 5.10 19.84 8.43
CA ALA A 59 5.98 19.93 9.60
C ALA A 59 6.35 18.54 10.16
N THR A 60 5.45 17.58 10.09
CA THR A 60 5.67 16.20 10.52
C THR A 60 6.73 15.49 9.67
N VAL A 61 6.75 15.75 8.36
CA VAL A 61 7.54 14.95 7.39
C VAL A 61 8.69 15.71 6.71
N LYS A 62 8.86 17.01 6.95
CA LYS A 62 9.86 17.83 6.23
C LYS A 62 11.30 17.34 6.40
N ASP A 63 11.60 16.72 7.54
CA ASP A 63 12.94 16.22 7.90
C ASP A 63 13.02 14.67 7.78
N GLN A 64 11.97 14.02 7.26
CA GLN A 64 11.92 12.58 7.02
C GLN A 64 12.58 12.22 5.68
N PRO A 65 13.00 10.96 5.49
CA PRO A 65 13.51 10.50 4.21
C PRO A 65 12.42 10.59 3.12
N THR A 66 12.86 10.74 1.87
CA THR A 66 11.97 10.60 0.72
C THR A 66 11.60 9.14 0.48
N PHE A 67 10.59 8.87 -0.36
CA PHE A 67 10.28 7.50 -0.74
C PHE A 67 11.47 6.81 -1.45
N GLY A 68 12.22 7.56 -2.26
CA GLY A 68 13.43 7.04 -2.89
C GLY A 68 14.46 6.54 -1.88
N ASP A 69 14.62 7.25 -0.76
CA ASP A 69 15.57 6.86 0.30
C ASP A 69 15.13 5.60 1.05
N ILE A 70 13.82 5.41 1.27
CA ILE A 70 13.29 4.22 1.98
C ILE A 70 13.05 3.03 1.05
N TRP A 71 12.98 3.23 -0.26
CA TRP A 71 12.67 2.16 -1.21
C TRP A 71 13.55 0.91 -1.08
N PRO A 72 14.87 0.99 -0.86
CA PRO A 72 15.68 -0.20 -0.61
C PRO A 72 15.22 -1.05 0.57
N GLN A 73 14.58 -0.43 1.57
CA GLN A 73 14.02 -1.13 2.73
C GLN A 73 12.63 -1.70 2.46
N VAL A 74 11.83 -1.05 1.59
CA VAL A 74 10.46 -1.44 1.24
C VAL A 74 10.44 -2.50 0.15
N LYS A 75 11.32 -2.37 -0.85
CA LYS A 75 11.38 -3.24 -2.03
C LYS A 75 11.31 -4.75 -1.74
N PRO A 76 12.01 -5.30 -0.73
CA PRO A 76 11.95 -6.73 -0.42
C PRO A 76 10.56 -7.25 -0.04
N TYR A 77 9.67 -6.38 0.46
CA TYR A 77 8.30 -6.74 0.84
C TYR A 77 7.30 -6.70 -0.33
N VAL A 78 7.74 -6.22 -1.50
CA VAL A 78 6.90 -6.04 -2.69
C VAL A 78 7.36 -6.93 -3.83
N THR A 79 8.68 -6.99 -4.09
CA THR A 79 9.23 -7.64 -5.29
C THR A 79 9.02 -9.16 -5.29
N GLY A 80 8.23 -9.65 -6.24
CA GLY A 80 7.93 -11.08 -6.38
C GLY A 80 6.94 -11.63 -5.34
N GLU A 81 6.48 -10.79 -4.42
CA GLU A 81 5.61 -11.16 -3.31
C GLU A 81 4.12 -10.97 -3.65
N ILE A 82 3.27 -11.45 -2.76
CA ILE A 82 1.85 -11.12 -2.76
C ILE A 82 1.68 -9.87 -1.90
N VAL A 83 1.20 -8.79 -2.53
CA VAL A 83 0.90 -7.52 -1.86
C VAL A 83 -0.61 -7.40 -1.69
N ALA A 84 -1.06 -7.05 -0.51
CA ALA A 84 -2.46 -6.82 -0.21
C ALA A 84 -2.70 -5.36 0.17
N ALA A 85 -3.87 -4.82 -0.23
CA ALA A 85 -4.34 -3.51 0.24
C ALA A 85 -5.87 -3.48 0.29
N HIS A 86 -6.44 -2.51 1.01
CA HIS A 86 -7.88 -2.35 1.08
C HIS A 86 -8.37 -1.31 0.08
N ASN A 87 -8.97 -1.72 -1.04
CA ASN A 87 -9.17 -0.94 -2.26
C ASN A 87 -7.84 -0.72 -2.99
N ALA A 88 -7.21 -1.84 -3.35
CA ALA A 88 -5.83 -1.94 -3.79
C ALA A 88 -5.44 -1.01 -4.95
N ASP A 89 -6.37 -0.63 -5.82
CA ASP A 89 -6.11 0.31 -6.93
C ASP A 89 -5.55 1.65 -6.44
N PHE A 90 -5.97 2.12 -5.26
CA PHE A 90 -5.46 3.35 -4.67
C PHE A 90 -3.99 3.21 -4.30
N ASP A 91 -3.66 2.23 -3.46
CA ASP A 91 -2.29 2.05 -2.95
C ASP A 91 -1.30 1.70 -4.05
N LEU A 92 -1.72 0.90 -5.03
CA LEU A 92 -0.93 0.57 -6.21
C LEU A 92 -0.71 1.79 -7.10
N GLY A 93 -1.71 2.65 -7.23
CA GLY A 93 -1.60 3.93 -7.94
C GLY A 93 -0.58 4.84 -7.26
N VAL A 94 -0.61 4.92 -5.92
CA VAL A 94 0.36 5.70 -5.12
C VAL A 94 1.77 5.13 -5.26
N LEU A 95 1.93 3.82 -5.09
CA LEU A 95 3.22 3.14 -5.24
C LEU A 95 3.84 3.40 -6.61
N THR A 96 3.06 3.17 -7.67
CA THR A 96 3.51 3.32 -9.06
C THR A 96 3.89 4.76 -9.38
N ALA A 97 3.02 5.73 -9.02
CA ALA A 97 3.27 7.14 -9.27
C ALA A 97 4.47 7.66 -8.48
N THR A 98 4.65 7.17 -7.26
CA THR A 98 5.77 7.58 -6.40
C THR A 98 7.09 7.00 -6.93
N LEU A 99 7.14 5.72 -7.31
CA LEU A 99 8.32 5.12 -7.94
C LEU A 99 8.69 5.84 -9.25
N ALA A 100 7.70 6.15 -10.10
CA ALA A 100 7.91 6.89 -11.34
C ALA A 100 8.49 8.29 -11.09
N HIS A 101 8.02 9.00 -10.04
CA HIS A 101 8.57 10.30 -9.64
C HIS A 101 10.08 10.24 -9.36
N TYR A 102 10.53 9.16 -8.70
CA TYR A 102 11.95 8.93 -8.40
C TYR A 102 12.70 8.19 -9.52
N ARG A 103 12.08 8.00 -10.72
CA ARG A 103 12.65 7.25 -11.84
C ARG A 103 13.08 5.84 -11.46
N MET A 104 12.32 5.22 -10.57
CA MET A 104 12.53 3.87 -10.10
C MET A 104 11.60 2.90 -10.81
N TYR A 105 12.09 1.69 -10.99
CA TYR A 105 11.36 0.62 -11.63
C TYR A 105 10.29 0.04 -10.68
N VAL A 106 9.08 -0.17 -11.19
CA VAL A 106 8.02 -0.89 -10.47
C VAL A 106 8.28 -2.39 -10.60
N PRO A 107 8.52 -3.13 -9.52
CA PRO A 107 8.76 -4.58 -9.62
C PRO A 107 7.50 -5.33 -10.00
N ASP A 108 7.66 -6.58 -10.45
CA ASP A 108 6.55 -7.52 -10.57
C ASP A 108 6.12 -8.00 -9.18
N PHE A 109 4.82 -8.11 -8.94
CA PHE A 109 4.24 -8.67 -7.73
C PHE A 109 2.82 -9.17 -8.00
N TYR A 110 2.23 -9.86 -7.02
CA TYR A 110 0.85 -10.32 -7.05
C TYR A 110 0.00 -9.44 -6.13
N VAL A 111 -1.31 -9.32 -6.39
CA VAL A 111 -2.21 -8.44 -5.62
C VAL A 111 -3.40 -9.19 -5.07
N ILE A 112 -3.72 -8.90 -3.81
CA ILE A 112 -5.00 -9.22 -3.17
C ILE A 112 -5.67 -7.89 -2.81
N ASP A 113 -6.92 -7.69 -3.26
CA ASP A 113 -7.76 -6.59 -2.82
C ASP A 113 -8.67 -7.06 -1.67
N SER A 114 -8.37 -6.65 -0.44
CA SER A 114 -9.15 -7.04 0.73
C SER A 114 -10.57 -6.46 0.73
N LEU A 115 -10.83 -5.37 -0.01
CA LEU A 115 -12.18 -4.85 -0.23
C LEU A 115 -13.00 -5.84 -1.08
N ALA A 116 -12.43 -6.38 -2.15
CA ALA A 116 -13.07 -7.39 -2.99
C ALA A 116 -13.31 -8.69 -2.20
N VAL A 117 -12.34 -9.13 -1.41
CA VAL A 117 -12.46 -10.26 -0.48
C VAL A 117 -13.62 -10.02 0.49
N ALA A 118 -13.65 -8.86 1.16
CA ALA A 118 -14.70 -8.54 2.13
C ALA A 118 -16.11 -8.51 1.52
N ARG A 119 -16.26 -7.98 0.29
CA ARG A 119 -17.54 -7.96 -0.42
C ARG A 119 -18.08 -9.36 -0.70
N ARG A 120 -17.23 -10.33 -0.96
CA ARG A 120 -17.61 -11.73 -1.22
C ARG A 120 -17.89 -12.48 0.07
N THR A 121 -17.10 -12.26 1.09
CA THR A 121 -17.19 -13.01 2.36
C THR A 121 -18.35 -12.52 3.23
N TRP A 122 -18.57 -11.21 3.31
CA TRP A 122 -19.60 -10.59 4.16
C TRP A 122 -20.56 -9.68 3.37
N PRO A 123 -21.30 -10.20 2.37
CA PRO A 123 -22.12 -9.40 1.46
C PRO A 123 -23.27 -8.65 2.16
N HIS A 124 -23.62 -9.04 3.38
CA HIS A 124 -24.69 -8.44 4.18
C HIS A 124 -24.31 -7.12 4.87
N LEU A 125 -23.03 -6.74 4.88
CA LEU A 125 -22.59 -5.50 5.51
C LEU A 125 -23.12 -4.27 4.73
N LYS A 126 -23.49 -3.22 5.46
CA LYS A 126 -24.01 -1.96 4.88
C LYS A 126 -23.04 -1.29 3.89
N ASN A 127 -21.76 -1.48 4.08
CA ASN A 127 -20.67 -1.14 3.19
C ASN A 127 -19.42 -1.94 3.60
N HIS A 128 -18.37 -1.88 2.77
CA HIS A 128 -17.14 -2.63 2.99
C HIS A 128 -15.92 -1.71 3.18
N LYS A 129 -16.12 -0.51 3.75
CA LYS A 129 -14.99 0.31 4.18
C LYS A 129 -14.17 -0.43 5.23
N LEU A 130 -12.87 -0.18 5.27
CA LEU A 130 -11.95 -0.83 6.21
C LEU A 130 -12.49 -0.79 7.65
N SER A 131 -12.92 0.40 8.11
CA SER A 131 -13.50 0.59 9.45
C SER A 131 -14.79 -0.21 9.71
N THR A 132 -15.63 -0.39 8.69
CA THR A 132 -16.87 -1.18 8.83
C THR A 132 -16.58 -2.66 8.96
N VAL A 133 -15.66 -3.19 8.15
CA VAL A 133 -15.28 -4.60 8.17
C VAL A 133 -14.48 -4.90 9.45
N ALA A 134 -13.55 -4.03 9.83
CA ALA A 134 -12.80 -4.15 11.08
C ALA A 134 -13.72 -4.21 12.30
N ALA A 135 -14.71 -3.30 12.38
CA ALA A 135 -15.69 -3.32 13.47
C ALA A 135 -16.53 -4.61 13.50
N HIS A 136 -16.92 -5.14 12.34
CA HIS A 136 -17.66 -6.40 12.24
C HIS A 136 -16.85 -7.60 12.76
N LEU A 137 -15.54 -7.60 12.51
CA LEU A 137 -14.61 -8.67 12.88
C LEU A 137 -13.97 -8.48 14.26
N ASN A 138 -14.30 -7.37 14.97
CA ASN A 138 -13.66 -6.96 16.23
C ASN A 138 -12.14 -6.77 16.09
N ILE A 139 -11.69 -6.29 14.92
CA ILE A 139 -10.30 -5.90 14.66
C ILE A 139 -10.06 -4.53 15.25
N GLU A 140 -9.01 -4.39 16.07
CA GLU A 140 -8.57 -3.09 16.58
C GLU A 140 -8.03 -2.23 15.45
N LEU A 141 -8.57 -1.02 15.29
CA LEU A 141 -8.25 -0.11 14.22
C LEU A 141 -8.05 1.32 14.74
N ASN A 142 -6.84 1.83 14.58
CA ASN A 142 -6.57 3.25 14.67
C ASN A 142 -6.58 3.82 13.24
N HIS A 143 -7.79 4.13 12.74
CA HIS A 143 -8.00 4.49 11.33
C HIS A 143 -7.22 5.74 10.91
N HIS A 144 -6.62 5.70 9.71
CA HIS A 144 -5.70 6.69 9.16
C HIS A 144 -4.32 6.74 9.84
N GLU A 145 -3.92 5.64 10.49
CA GLU A 145 -2.54 5.33 10.84
C GLU A 145 -2.12 4.14 9.96
N ALA A 146 -1.23 4.38 8.99
CA ALA A 146 -0.97 3.45 7.90
C ALA A 146 -0.57 2.02 8.36
N ALA A 147 0.18 1.86 9.46
CA ALA A 147 0.51 0.52 9.96
C ALA A 147 -0.71 -0.19 10.57
N SER A 148 -1.61 0.56 11.22
CA SER A 148 -2.88 0.03 11.75
C SER A 148 -3.80 -0.40 10.62
N ASP A 149 -3.92 0.42 9.56
CA ASP A 149 -4.77 0.14 8.41
C ASP A 149 -4.22 -1.05 7.60
N ALA A 150 -2.90 -1.15 7.39
CA ALA A 150 -2.25 -2.32 6.79
C ALA A 150 -2.47 -3.60 7.62
N LYS A 151 -2.37 -3.51 8.95
CA LYS A 151 -2.67 -4.63 9.86
C LYS A 151 -4.12 -5.08 9.71
N ALA A 152 -5.06 -4.15 9.76
CA ALA A 152 -6.48 -4.47 9.61
C ALA A 152 -6.79 -5.09 8.24
N CYS A 153 -6.16 -4.61 7.16
CA CYS A 153 -6.22 -5.23 5.84
C CYS A 153 -5.77 -6.70 5.89
N ALA A 154 -4.64 -6.98 6.53
CA ALA A 154 -4.12 -8.34 6.69
C ALA A 154 -5.08 -9.24 7.49
N GLU A 155 -5.59 -8.75 8.62
CA GLU A 155 -6.54 -9.49 9.47
C GLU A 155 -7.84 -9.81 8.73
N ILE A 156 -8.37 -8.88 7.92
CA ILE A 156 -9.57 -9.13 7.08
C ILE A 156 -9.33 -10.30 6.14
N ILE A 157 -8.19 -10.39 5.48
CA ILE A 157 -7.85 -11.48 4.57
C ILE A 157 -7.73 -12.81 5.35
N LEU A 158 -7.07 -12.79 6.50
CA LEU A 158 -6.94 -13.98 7.35
C LEU A 158 -8.29 -14.48 7.86
N HIS A 159 -9.20 -13.58 8.26
CA HIS A 159 -10.57 -13.93 8.67
C HIS A 159 -11.43 -14.48 7.52
N ALA A 160 -11.24 -13.99 6.30
CA ALA A 160 -11.97 -14.48 5.13
C ALA A 160 -11.57 -15.91 4.74
N GLY A 161 -10.34 -16.31 5.04
CA GLY A 161 -9.78 -17.58 4.62
C GLY A 161 -9.62 -17.68 3.09
N GLN A 162 -9.16 -18.83 2.61
CA GLN A 162 -8.74 -19.00 1.20
C GLN A 162 -9.90 -19.01 0.17
N GLN A 163 -11.14 -19.23 0.59
CA GLN A 163 -12.26 -19.47 -0.33
C GLN A 163 -12.66 -18.26 -1.19
N HIS A 164 -12.31 -17.04 -0.76
CA HIS A 164 -12.74 -15.79 -1.38
C HIS A 164 -11.57 -14.94 -1.89
N ILE A 165 -10.35 -15.48 -1.86
CA ILE A 165 -9.16 -14.75 -2.26
C ILE A 165 -8.91 -14.94 -3.75
N GLU A 166 -8.86 -13.83 -4.50
CA GLU A 166 -8.33 -13.78 -5.86
C GLU A 166 -6.98 -13.11 -5.85
N ILE A 167 -5.99 -13.77 -6.45
CA ILE A 167 -4.64 -13.26 -6.60
C ILE A 167 -4.46 -12.83 -8.05
N ASN A 168 -4.26 -11.55 -8.27
CA ASN A 168 -4.01 -10.97 -9.58
C ASN A 168 -2.52 -10.62 -9.72
N ARG A 169 -1.91 -11.00 -10.85
CA ARG A 169 -0.53 -10.63 -11.14
C ARG A 169 -0.48 -9.21 -11.70
N VAL A 170 0.26 -8.33 -11.05
CA VAL A 170 0.68 -7.05 -11.63
C VAL A 170 1.98 -7.31 -12.37
N ILE A 171 1.87 -7.31 -13.69
CA ILE A 171 3.05 -7.33 -14.56
C ILE A 171 3.36 -5.88 -14.85
N ASN A 172 4.59 -5.47 -14.60
CA ASN A 172 5.07 -4.19 -15.06
C ASN A 172 4.87 -4.10 -16.58
N LYS A 173 3.89 -3.34 -17.01
CA LYS A 173 3.86 -2.84 -18.38
C LYS A 173 4.99 -1.83 -18.44
N SER A 174 6.19 -2.31 -18.83
CA SER A 174 7.37 -1.50 -19.08
C SER A 174 6.95 -0.12 -19.57
N LEU A 175 7.50 0.93 -18.95
CA LEU A 175 7.68 2.19 -19.66
C LEU A 175 8.25 1.80 -21.04
N PRO A 176 7.70 2.30 -22.16
CA PRO A 176 8.19 1.92 -23.49
C PRO A 176 9.70 2.10 -23.50
N GLU A 177 10.42 1.14 -24.08
CA GLU A 177 11.89 1.10 -24.20
C GLU A 177 12.47 2.31 -24.99
N SER A 178 11.67 3.31 -25.30
CA SER A 178 12.00 4.50 -26.06
C SER A 178 12.11 5.75 -25.19
N MET A 179 12.94 5.71 -24.18
CA MET A 179 13.64 6.90 -23.68
C MET A 179 15.12 6.55 -23.53
N ASP A 180 15.77 6.23 -24.61
CA ASP A 180 17.21 6.43 -24.78
C ASP A 180 17.46 7.95 -24.72
N LEU A 181 17.59 8.48 -23.51
CA LEU A 181 17.91 9.89 -23.25
C LEU A 181 19.41 10.19 -23.41
N PHE A 182 20.13 9.27 -24.04
CA PHE A 182 21.52 9.51 -24.46
C PHE A 182 21.71 9.14 -25.93
N GLY A 183 21.02 9.87 -26.79
CA GLY A 183 21.42 10.00 -28.18
C GLY A 183 22.81 10.59 -28.21
N GLY A 184 23.82 9.74 -28.44
CA GLY A 184 25.21 10.14 -28.53
C GLY A 184 25.39 11.22 -29.56
N ILE A 185 26.04 12.29 -29.16
CA ILE A 185 26.71 13.23 -30.04
C ILE A 185 28.02 12.57 -30.47
N TYR A 186 28.11 12.24 -31.72
CA TYR A 186 29.36 12.17 -32.49
C TYR A 186 29.22 13.08 -33.69
#